data_887092ac65662f27f0675731cfc5b025
#
_entry.id   887092ac65662f27f0675731cfc5b025
#
_cell.length_a   1.000
_cell.length_b   1.000
_cell.length_c   1.000
_cell.angle_alpha   90.00
_cell.angle_beta   90.00
_cell.angle_gamma   90.00
#
_symmetry.space_group_name_H-M   'P 1'
#
loop_
_entity.id
_entity.type
_entity.pdbx_description
1 polymer ?
#
loop_
_entity_poly.entity_id
_entity_poly.type
_entity_poly.pdbx_seq_one_letter_code
_entity_poly.pdbx_strand_id
1 'polypeptide(L)'
;MRRSLKPTWLFITISALLFTNIATSPATALHTLNEYLTAKQLADPGFLLIDPTTGSTLGENKPDQPRVPASVLKLVSTTAALKIIGGEKRYITSIWSTPSKSAFVLRGEFDPWLTSNLISAKKNKQAYLPSLITRATKSRSIKLYYYGIIDKDIEELKKYLRAHRISSSAIKVDSITAGEKSKEQLATVTSPPL
;
A
#
# COMPACT_ATOMS: atom_id res chain seq x y z
N MET A 1 -5.80 2.91 80.24
CA MET A 1 -4.92 2.32 79.25
C MET A 1 -5.65 2.24 77.89
N ARG A 2 -5.38 3.17 76.96
CA ARG A 2 -5.91 3.15 75.59
C ARG A 2 -4.89 2.43 74.69
N ARG A 3 -5.28 1.25 74.15
CA ARG A 3 -4.46 0.54 73.16
C ARG A 3 -4.69 1.20 71.79
N SER A 4 -3.65 1.84 71.28
CA SER A 4 -3.60 2.35 69.92
C SER A 4 -3.52 1.15 68.93
N LEU A 5 -4.53 0.95 68.12
CA LEU A 5 -4.50 0.04 67.01
C LEU A 5 -3.63 0.65 65.90
N LYS A 6 -2.54 -0.03 65.56
CA LYS A 6 -1.61 0.42 64.52
C LYS A 6 -2.26 0.39 63.16
N PRO A 7 -2.05 1.39 62.28
CA PRO A 7 -2.75 1.55 60.99
C PRO A 7 -2.32 0.54 59.91
N THR A 8 -1.43 -0.38 60.20
CA THR A 8 -0.91 -1.37 59.22
C THR A 8 -1.94 -2.37 58.70
N TRP A 9 -2.98 -2.66 59.45
CA TRP A 9 -4.03 -3.58 58.99
C TRP A 9 -4.98 -2.98 57.96
N LEU A 10 -5.14 -1.65 57.96
CA LEU A 10 -6.02 -0.95 57.03
C LEU A 10 -5.44 -0.94 55.62
N PHE A 11 -4.13 -0.90 55.47
CA PHE A 11 -3.47 -0.94 54.15
C PHE A 11 -3.53 -2.32 53.47
N ILE A 12 -3.47 -3.39 54.25
CA ILE A 12 -3.54 -4.78 53.71
C ILE A 12 -4.93 -5.09 53.18
N THR A 13 -5.99 -4.61 53.84
CA THR A 13 -7.38 -4.83 53.38
C THR A 13 -7.72 -3.99 52.14
N ILE A 14 -7.19 -2.78 52.00
CA ILE A 14 -7.40 -1.94 50.83
C ILE A 14 -6.63 -2.48 49.61
N SER A 15 -5.41 -3.00 49.79
CA SER A 15 -4.67 -3.65 48.69
C SER A 15 -5.34 -4.94 48.20
N ALA A 16 -5.95 -5.73 49.07
CA ALA A 16 -6.65 -6.93 48.67
C ALA A 16 -7.94 -6.64 47.87
N LEU A 17 -8.61 -5.50 48.13
CA LEU A 17 -9.81 -5.09 47.41
C LEU A 17 -9.52 -4.49 46.01
N LEU A 18 -8.31 -3.99 45.78
CA LEU A 18 -7.92 -3.42 44.48
C LEU A 18 -7.48 -4.47 43.45
N PHE A 19 -7.18 -5.71 43.85
CA PHE A 19 -6.76 -6.78 42.97
C PHE A 19 -7.88 -7.76 42.53
N THR A 20 -9.10 -7.58 43.01
CA THR A 20 -10.22 -8.53 42.69
C THR A 20 -11.04 -8.18 41.47
N ASN A 21 -10.71 -7.14 40.69
CA ASN A 21 -11.57 -6.65 39.63
C ASN A 21 -10.98 -6.59 38.22
N ILE A 22 -10.09 -7.50 37.82
CA ILE A 22 -9.78 -7.63 36.40
C ILE A 22 -9.57 -9.10 36.02
N ALA A 23 -10.58 -9.90 36.20
CA ALA A 23 -10.68 -11.13 35.45
C ALA A 23 -12.05 -11.13 34.75
N THR A 24 -12.18 -10.34 33.70
CA THR A 24 -13.24 -10.59 32.73
C THR A 24 -12.96 -11.97 32.15
N SER A 25 -13.77 -12.94 32.55
CA SER A 25 -13.66 -14.30 32.04
C SER A 25 -13.69 -14.24 30.51
N PRO A 26 -12.79 -14.94 29.79
CA PRO A 26 -12.81 -14.99 28.33
C PRO A 26 -14.19 -15.46 27.82
N ALA A 27 -14.93 -16.24 28.58
CA ALA A 27 -16.29 -16.63 28.29
C ALA A 27 -17.27 -15.44 28.21
N THR A 28 -17.14 -14.44 29.09
CA THR A 28 -17.99 -13.23 29.06
C THR A 28 -17.71 -12.37 27.82
N ALA A 29 -16.43 -12.21 27.48
CA ALA A 29 -16.05 -11.46 26.27
C ALA A 29 -16.55 -12.14 24.98
N LEU A 30 -16.51 -13.46 24.93
CA LEU A 30 -17.03 -14.25 23.79
C LEU A 30 -18.55 -14.15 23.66
N HIS A 31 -19.28 -14.20 24.77
CA HIS A 31 -20.74 -14.06 24.77
C HIS A 31 -21.14 -12.67 24.25
N THR A 32 -20.50 -11.61 24.73
CA THR A 32 -20.76 -10.23 24.28
C THR A 32 -20.42 -10.06 22.79
N LEU A 33 -19.32 -10.65 22.32
CA LEU A 33 -18.97 -10.62 20.90
C LEU A 33 -20.01 -11.32 20.03
N ASN A 34 -20.47 -12.50 20.45
CA ASN A 34 -21.49 -13.25 19.72
C ASN A 34 -22.82 -12.49 19.65
N GLU A 35 -23.27 -11.88 20.75
CA GLU A 35 -24.45 -11.03 20.77
C GLU A 35 -24.33 -9.84 19.82
N TYR A 36 -23.15 -9.19 19.80
CA TYR A 36 -22.89 -8.08 18.90
C TYR A 36 -22.90 -8.53 17.43
N LEU A 37 -22.24 -9.64 17.11
CA LEU A 37 -22.14 -10.15 15.74
C LEU A 37 -23.47 -10.71 15.21
N THR A 38 -24.39 -11.12 16.08
CA THR A 38 -25.76 -11.60 15.71
C THR A 38 -26.80 -10.50 15.78
N ALA A 39 -26.42 -9.26 16.10
CA ALA A 39 -27.35 -8.15 16.19
C ALA A 39 -28.07 -7.90 14.85
N LYS A 40 -29.38 -7.61 14.92
CA LYS A 40 -30.22 -7.35 13.74
C LYS A 40 -29.68 -6.25 12.81
N GLN A 41 -28.94 -5.30 13.36
CA GLN A 41 -28.33 -4.20 12.60
C GLN A 41 -27.29 -4.67 11.59
N LEU A 42 -26.71 -5.85 11.77
CA LEU A 42 -25.70 -6.43 10.86
C LEU A 42 -26.31 -7.22 9.69
N ALA A 43 -27.64 -7.21 9.54
CA ALA A 43 -28.34 -7.81 8.40
C ALA A 43 -27.84 -9.24 8.06
N ASP A 44 -27.98 -10.15 9.02
CA ASP A 44 -27.61 -11.57 8.84
C ASP A 44 -26.11 -11.82 8.56
N PRO A 45 -25.21 -11.47 9.49
CA PRO A 45 -23.79 -11.63 9.30
C PRO A 45 -23.37 -13.11 9.29
N GLY A 46 -22.37 -13.45 8.47
CA GLY A 46 -21.62 -14.69 8.58
C GLY A 46 -20.28 -14.42 9.24
N PHE A 47 -19.90 -15.24 10.23
CA PHE A 47 -18.56 -15.16 10.82
C PHE A 47 -18.09 -16.53 11.29
N LEU A 48 -16.78 -16.66 11.38
CA LEU A 48 -16.07 -17.78 12.00
C LEU A 48 -14.91 -17.23 12.81
N LEU A 49 -14.90 -17.52 14.11
CA LEU A 49 -13.83 -17.14 15.03
C LEU A 49 -13.06 -18.39 15.45
N ILE A 50 -11.78 -18.41 15.20
CA ILE A 50 -10.89 -19.54 15.48
C ILE A 50 -9.80 -19.10 16.46
N ASP A 51 -9.48 -19.90 17.44
CA ASP A 51 -8.27 -19.78 18.24
C ASP A 51 -7.05 -20.10 17.36
N PRO A 52 -6.16 -19.14 17.10
CA PRO A 52 -5.02 -19.36 16.21
C PRO A 52 -3.99 -20.35 16.78
N THR A 53 -4.02 -20.60 18.09
CA THR A 53 -3.07 -21.52 18.77
C THR A 53 -3.53 -22.96 18.69
N THR A 54 -4.82 -23.19 18.90
CA THR A 54 -5.39 -24.56 18.99
C THR A 54 -6.11 -24.98 17.72
N GLY A 55 -6.49 -24.03 16.86
CA GLY A 55 -7.39 -24.27 15.72
C GLY A 55 -8.84 -24.48 16.10
N SER A 56 -9.20 -24.35 17.38
CA SER A 56 -10.56 -24.59 17.86
C SER A 56 -11.50 -23.45 17.47
N THR A 57 -12.71 -23.79 17.05
CA THR A 57 -13.76 -22.80 16.81
C THR A 57 -14.27 -22.23 18.13
N LEU A 58 -14.14 -20.92 18.30
CA LEU A 58 -14.60 -20.17 19.47
C LEU A 58 -16.02 -19.63 19.29
N GLY A 59 -16.43 -19.39 18.05
CA GLY A 59 -17.76 -18.92 17.71
C GLY A 59 -17.97 -18.93 16.20
N GLU A 60 -19.22 -19.16 15.78
CA GLU A 60 -19.57 -19.19 14.37
C GLU A 60 -21.03 -18.80 14.14
N ASN A 61 -21.32 -18.24 12.97
CA ASN A 61 -22.67 -18.07 12.46
C ASN A 61 -22.62 -18.20 10.94
N LYS A 62 -23.29 -19.21 10.40
CA LYS A 62 -23.38 -19.48 8.96
C LYS A 62 -21.98 -19.46 8.26
N PRO A 63 -20.96 -20.19 8.77
CA PRO A 63 -19.61 -20.11 8.27
C PRO A 63 -19.49 -20.59 6.83
N ASP A 64 -20.31 -21.55 6.40
CA ASP A 64 -20.26 -22.14 5.07
C ASP A 64 -21.22 -21.49 4.07
N GLN A 65 -21.96 -20.46 4.47
CA GLN A 65 -22.88 -19.79 3.56
C GLN A 65 -22.13 -18.98 2.51
N PRO A 66 -22.30 -19.28 1.20
CA PRO A 66 -21.67 -18.50 0.14
C PRO A 66 -22.06 -17.02 0.21
N ARG A 67 -21.08 -16.13 0.13
CA ARG A 67 -21.26 -14.67 0.16
C ARG A 67 -20.38 -13.99 -0.87
N VAL A 68 -20.83 -12.86 -1.36
CA VAL A 68 -20.00 -12.02 -2.22
C VAL A 68 -18.83 -11.45 -1.39
N PRO A 69 -17.58 -11.75 -1.73
CA PRO A 69 -16.44 -11.47 -0.86
C PRO A 69 -16.11 -9.98 -0.76
N ALA A 70 -16.69 -9.13 -1.60
CA ALA A 70 -16.47 -7.68 -1.59
C ALA A 70 -14.96 -7.33 -1.42
N SER A 71 -14.63 -6.46 -0.46
CA SER A 71 -13.24 -6.06 -0.19
C SER A 71 -12.35 -7.15 0.41
N VAL A 72 -12.91 -8.25 0.91
CA VAL A 72 -12.12 -9.40 1.42
C VAL A 72 -11.30 -10.05 0.31
N LEU A 73 -11.77 -9.98 -0.95
CA LEU A 73 -11.01 -10.45 -2.10
C LEU A 73 -9.64 -9.76 -2.24
N LYS A 74 -9.50 -8.53 -1.75
CA LYS A 74 -8.21 -7.82 -1.73
C LYS A 74 -7.16 -8.51 -0.87
N LEU A 75 -7.55 -9.18 0.22
CA LEU A 75 -6.61 -9.94 1.06
C LEU A 75 -6.02 -11.10 0.26
N VAL A 76 -6.86 -11.83 -0.47
CA VAL A 76 -6.42 -12.96 -1.30
C VAL A 76 -5.48 -12.47 -2.42
N SER A 77 -5.87 -11.43 -3.15
CA SER A 77 -5.06 -10.89 -4.26
C SER A 77 -3.75 -10.27 -3.76
N THR A 78 -3.77 -9.57 -2.61
CA THR A 78 -2.55 -9.00 -2.01
C THR A 78 -1.61 -10.11 -1.53
N THR A 79 -2.14 -11.14 -0.84
CA THR A 79 -1.33 -12.28 -0.38
C THR A 79 -0.71 -13.02 -1.56
N ALA A 80 -1.48 -13.25 -2.64
CA ALA A 80 -0.96 -13.87 -3.85
C ALA A 80 0.13 -13.00 -4.50
N ALA A 81 -0.08 -11.69 -4.60
CA ALA A 81 0.92 -10.76 -5.11
C ALA A 81 2.21 -10.78 -4.29
N LEU A 82 2.12 -10.68 -2.96
CA LEU A 82 3.27 -10.75 -2.07
C LEU A 82 4.02 -12.09 -2.19
N LYS A 83 3.32 -13.20 -2.35
CA LYS A 83 3.92 -14.52 -2.52
C LYS A 83 4.66 -14.66 -3.87
N ILE A 84 4.15 -14.05 -4.94
CA ILE A 84 4.71 -14.16 -6.30
C ILE A 84 5.82 -13.13 -6.51
N ILE A 85 5.60 -11.89 -6.11
CA ILE A 85 6.47 -10.75 -6.42
C ILE A 85 7.47 -10.49 -5.29
N GLY A 86 7.10 -10.80 -4.04
CA GLY A 86 7.84 -10.46 -2.83
C GLY A 86 7.52 -9.05 -2.30
N GLY A 87 7.56 -8.88 -0.97
CA GLY A 87 7.29 -7.60 -0.31
C GLY A 87 8.38 -6.54 -0.53
N GLU A 88 9.60 -6.98 -0.88
CA GLU A 88 10.76 -6.09 -1.12
C GLU A 88 10.89 -5.64 -2.58
N LYS A 89 9.96 -6.05 -3.46
CA LYS A 89 9.97 -5.62 -4.86
C LYS A 89 9.89 -4.11 -4.94
N ARG A 90 10.83 -3.54 -5.68
CA ARG A 90 10.87 -2.12 -6.04
C ARG A 90 10.76 -1.99 -7.55
N TYR A 91 10.02 -1.01 -7.98
CA TYR A 91 9.90 -0.68 -9.40
C TYR A 91 10.89 0.43 -9.75
N ILE A 92 11.55 0.29 -10.88
CA ILE A 92 12.55 1.24 -11.35
C ILE A 92 12.05 1.90 -12.63
N THR A 93 12.03 3.23 -12.64
CA THR A 93 11.80 4.00 -13.85
C THR A 93 13.04 4.85 -14.13
N SER A 94 13.58 4.73 -15.32
CA SER A 94 14.83 5.40 -15.72
C SER A 94 14.69 6.05 -17.09
N ILE A 95 15.44 7.14 -17.28
CA ILE A 95 15.58 7.81 -18.57
C ILE A 95 17.01 7.67 -19.06
N TRP A 96 17.17 7.35 -20.33
CA TRP A 96 18.42 7.05 -20.98
C TRP A 96 18.63 7.97 -22.18
N SER A 97 19.87 8.38 -22.42
CA SER A 97 20.24 9.04 -23.68
C SER A 97 20.16 8.06 -24.86
N THR A 98 20.07 8.61 -26.04
CA THR A 98 20.27 7.89 -27.30
C THR A 98 21.44 8.49 -28.07
N PRO A 99 21.87 7.92 -29.19
CA PRO A 99 22.85 8.59 -30.06
C PRO A 99 22.42 9.99 -30.54
N SER A 100 21.10 10.26 -30.56
CA SER A 100 20.55 11.60 -30.89
C SER A 100 20.44 12.46 -29.66
N LYS A 101 20.98 13.70 -29.71
CA LYS A 101 20.96 14.65 -28.58
C LYS A 101 19.57 15.06 -28.07
N SER A 102 18.54 14.93 -28.92
CA SER A 102 17.16 15.32 -28.57
C SER A 102 16.21 14.15 -28.39
N ALA A 103 16.71 12.91 -28.47
CA ALA A 103 15.93 11.71 -28.26
C ALA A 103 16.35 10.98 -26.98
N PHE A 104 15.38 10.41 -26.29
CA PHE A 104 15.58 9.73 -25.01
C PHE A 104 14.75 8.45 -24.97
N VAL A 105 15.21 7.49 -24.17
CA VAL A 105 14.43 6.27 -23.87
C VAL A 105 13.98 6.33 -22.42
N LEU A 106 12.70 6.24 -22.20
CA LEU A 106 12.07 6.12 -20.89
C LEU A 106 11.72 4.64 -20.65
N ARG A 107 12.37 4.02 -19.71
CA ARG A 107 12.19 2.60 -19.35
C ARG A 107 11.58 2.51 -17.96
N GLY A 108 10.48 1.77 -17.84
CA GLY A 108 9.81 1.47 -16.58
C GLY A 108 9.45 0.00 -16.45
N GLU A 109 8.85 -0.34 -15.34
CA GLU A 109 8.37 -1.68 -15.00
C GLU A 109 6.87 -1.66 -14.68
N PHE A 110 6.10 -0.75 -15.28
CA PHE A 110 4.68 -0.50 -14.98
C PHE A 110 4.45 -0.13 -13.50
N ASP A 111 5.33 0.72 -12.96
CA ASP A 111 5.30 1.17 -11.57
C ASP A 111 3.97 1.86 -11.22
N PRO A 112 3.12 1.29 -10.34
CA PRO A 112 1.88 1.91 -9.90
C PRO A 112 2.12 3.14 -9.01
N TRP A 113 3.34 3.33 -8.51
CA TRP A 113 3.74 4.47 -7.69
C TRP A 113 4.29 5.65 -8.49
N LEU A 114 4.40 5.50 -9.82
CA LEU A 114 4.78 6.56 -10.73
C LEU A 114 3.53 7.34 -11.16
N THR A 115 3.65 8.67 -11.28
CA THR A 115 2.57 9.50 -11.83
C THR A 115 3.09 10.74 -12.53
N SER A 116 2.35 11.20 -13.53
CA SER A 116 2.56 12.51 -14.18
C SER A 116 1.66 13.61 -13.61
N ASN A 117 0.77 13.29 -12.67
CA ASN A 117 -0.11 14.25 -12.01
C ASN A 117 0.57 14.82 -10.76
N LEU A 118 0.83 16.14 -10.74
CA LEU A 118 1.53 16.80 -9.63
C LEU A 118 0.74 16.75 -8.31
N ILE A 119 -0.60 16.87 -8.37
CA ILE A 119 -1.44 16.83 -7.17
C ILE A 119 -1.39 15.44 -6.55
N SER A 120 -1.53 14.40 -7.38
CA SER A 120 -1.41 13.01 -6.95
C SER A 120 -0.03 12.72 -6.37
N ALA A 121 1.02 13.14 -7.06
CA ALA A 121 2.40 12.96 -6.59
C ALA A 121 2.63 13.56 -5.20
N LYS A 122 2.17 14.79 -4.95
CA LYS A 122 2.29 15.45 -3.64
C LYS A 122 1.43 14.78 -2.56
N LYS A 123 0.17 14.50 -2.86
CA LYS A 123 -0.77 13.91 -1.91
C LYS A 123 -0.36 12.51 -1.46
N ASN A 124 0.08 11.69 -2.40
CA ASN A 124 0.36 10.28 -2.17
C ASN A 124 1.87 9.96 -2.05
N LYS A 125 2.73 10.99 -2.08
CA LYS A 125 4.21 10.86 -2.08
C LYS A 125 4.73 9.95 -3.20
N GLN A 126 4.09 10.02 -4.38
CA GLN A 126 4.43 9.23 -5.55
C GLN A 126 5.63 9.82 -6.31
N ALA A 127 6.34 8.97 -7.05
CA ALA A 127 7.38 9.42 -7.97
C ALA A 127 6.75 10.24 -9.10
N TYR A 128 7.30 11.45 -9.36
CA TYR A 128 6.75 12.40 -10.34
C TYR A 128 7.53 12.33 -11.66
N LEU A 129 6.93 11.74 -12.68
CA LEU A 129 7.58 11.49 -13.97
C LEU A 129 8.12 12.74 -14.66
N PRO A 130 7.43 13.90 -14.69
CA PRO A 130 7.99 15.11 -15.27
C PRO A 130 9.31 15.57 -14.63
N SER A 131 9.51 15.35 -13.33
CA SER A 131 10.77 15.70 -12.67
C SER A 131 11.94 14.85 -13.17
N LEU A 132 11.69 13.59 -13.56
CA LEU A 132 12.69 12.72 -14.15
C LEU A 132 13.16 13.29 -15.51
N ILE A 133 12.21 13.73 -16.34
CA ILE A 133 12.53 14.34 -17.65
C ILE A 133 13.34 15.64 -17.48
N THR A 134 12.90 16.53 -16.59
CA THR A 134 13.57 17.83 -16.39
C THR A 134 14.97 17.71 -15.78
N ARG A 135 15.24 16.64 -15.04
CA ARG A 135 16.60 16.31 -14.57
C ARG A 135 17.48 15.79 -15.69
N ALA A 136 16.91 15.02 -16.62
CA ALA A 136 17.67 14.40 -17.69
C ALA A 136 18.02 15.37 -18.82
N THR A 137 17.18 16.38 -19.10
CA THR A 137 17.42 17.29 -20.22
C THR A 137 16.88 18.69 -19.99
N LYS A 138 17.54 19.68 -20.59
CA LYS A 138 17.09 21.07 -20.71
C LYS A 138 16.56 21.40 -22.11
N SER A 139 16.51 20.43 -23.02
CA SER A 139 16.03 20.63 -24.38
C SER A 139 14.56 21.05 -24.41
N ARG A 140 14.23 21.99 -25.28
CA ARG A 140 12.85 22.40 -25.55
C ARG A 140 12.15 21.59 -26.64
N SER A 141 12.87 20.64 -27.26
CA SER A 141 12.33 19.69 -28.22
C SER A 141 12.86 18.32 -27.89
N ILE A 142 11.98 17.39 -27.55
CA ILE A 142 12.36 16.05 -27.12
C ILE A 142 11.54 14.98 -27.85
N LYS A 143 12.19 13.90 -28.22
CA LYS A 143 11.58 12.66 -28.70
C LYS A 143 11.75 11.59 -27.65
N LEU A 144 10.64 11.03 -27.17
CA LEU A 144 10.65 9.96 -26.18
C LEU A 144 10.30 8.63 -26.84
N TYR A 145 11.16 7.65 -26.70
CA TYR A 145 10.77 6.24 -26.83
C TYR A 145 10.43 5.71 -25.45
N TYR A 146 9.33 5.01 -25.27
CA TYR A 146 8.98 4.55 -23.92
C TYR A 146 8.54 3.10 -23.90
N TYR A 147 8.87 2.41 -22.81
CA TYR A 147 8.49 1.04 -22.49
C TYR A 147 8.20 0.92 -20.99
N GLY A 148 7.20 0.08 -20.63
CA GLY A 148 6.89 -0.21 -19.22
C GLY A 148 6.34 0.98 -18.43
N ILE A 149 5.75 1.98 -19.11
CA ILE A 149 5.06 3.13 -18.50
C ILE A 149 3.58 3.05 -18.87
N ILE A 150 2.73 3.38 -17.92
CA ILE A 150 1.28 3.42 -18.12
C ILE A 150 0.93 4.53 -19.11
N ASP A 151 0.15 4.22 -20.15
CA ASP A 151 -0.15 5.16 -21.24
C ASP A 151 -0.80 6.46 -20.73
N LYS A 152 -1.62 6.40 -19.69
CA LYS A 152 -2.21 7.57 -19.03
C LYS A 152 -1.14 8.54 -18.52
N ASP A 153 -0.08 8.05 -17.92
CA ASP A 153 1.03 8.88 -17.42
C ASP A 153 1.79 9.54 -18.55
N ILE A 154 1.93 8.88 -19.70
CA ILE A 154 2.53 9.47 -20.91
C ILE A 154 1.65 10.60 -21.44
N GLU A 155 0.33 10.44 -21.47
CA GLU A 155 -0.56 11.51 -21.93
C GLU A 155 -0.55 12.72 -21.00
N GLU A 156 -0.52 12.50 -19.69
CA GLU A 156 -0.37 13.58 -18.70
C GLU A 156 1.01 14.25 -18.80
N LEU A 157 2.08 13.48 -19.03
CA LEU A 157 3.42 14.00 -19.30
C LEU A 157 3.44 14.91 -20.53
N LYS A 158 2.82 14.50 -21.63
CA LYS A 158 2.70 15.34 -22.84
C LYS A 158 1.98 16.66 -22.56
N LYS A 159 0.93 16.67 -21.74
CA LYS A 159 0.23 17.88 -21.31
C LYS A 159 1.15 18.80 -20.51
N TYR A 160 1.88 18.23 -19.54
CA TYR A 160 2.86 18.96 -18.75
C TYR A 160 3.95 19.61 -19.64
N LEU A 161 4.55 18.85 -20.56
CA LEU A 161 5.60 19.34 -21.44
C LEU A 161 5.10 20.49 -22.33
N ARG A 162 3.90 20.36 -22.90
CA ARG A 162 3.25 21.45 -23.66
C ARG A 162 3.04 22.72 -22.83
N ALA A 163 2.55 22.58 -21.60
CA ALA A 163 2.34 23.72 -20.70
C ALA A 163 3.66 24.45 -20.37
N HIS A 164 4.78 23.73 -20.40
CA HIS A 164 6.13 24.28 -20.17
C HIS A 164 6.86 24.66 -21.49
N ARG A 165 6.15 24.74 -22.63
CA ARG A 165 6.68 25.10 -23.95
C ARG A 165 7.78 24.16 -24.43
N ILE A 166 7.68 22.87 -24.07
CA ILE A 166 8.56 21.80 -24.54
C ILE A 166 7.81 21.01 -25.62
N SER A 167 8.30 21.09 -26.85
CA SER A 167 7.79 20.27 -27.96
C SER A 167 8.18 18.81 -27.70
N SER A 168 7.22 17.90 -27.77
CA SER A 168 7.50 16.49 -27.49
C SER A 168 6.72 15.54 -28.38
N SER A 169 7.36 14.45 -28.76
CA SER A 169 6.72 13.26 -29.30
C SER A 169 7.05 12.05 -28.44
N ALA A 170 6.10 11.13 -28.25
CA ALA A 170 6.31 9.90 -27.50
C ALA A 170 5.87 8.70 -28.33
N ILE A 171 6.76 7.72 -28.43
CA ILE A 171 6.59 6.50 -29.25
C ILE A 171 6.73 5.30 -28.29
N LYS A 172 5.69 4.49 -28.20
CA LYS A 172 5.75 3.24 -27.46
C LYS A 172 6.59 2.23 -28.24
N VAL A 173 7.48 1.55 -27.55
CA VAL A 173 8.36 0.52 -28.11
C VAL A 173 8.32 -0.72 -27.24
N ASP A 174 8.82 -1.83 -27.72
CA ASP A 174 9.05 -3.02 -26.90
C ASP A 174 10.34 -2.91 -26.06
N SER A 175 10.56 -3.89 -25.20
CA SER A 175 11.71 -3.90 -24.28
C SER A 175 13.06 -4.01 -25.03
N ILE A 176 13.09 -4.75 -26.15
CA ILE A 176 14.29 -4.98 -26.96
C ILE A 176 14.68 -3.66 -27.62
N THR A 177 13.75 -3.05 -28.37
CA THR A 177 13.97 -1.74 -29.01
C THR A 177 14.35 -0.65 -28.00
N ALA A 178 13.74 -0.65 -26.81
CA ALA A 178 14.11 0.28 -25.74
C ALA A 178 15.56 0.03 -25.27
N GLY A 179 15.98 -1.23 -25.17
CA GLY A 179 17.34 -1.62 -24.82
C GLY A 179 18.36 -1.14 -25.87
N GLU A 180 18.13 -1.47 -27.13
CA GLU A 180 19.00 -1.12 -28.26
C GLU A 180 19.20 0.40 -28.43
N LYS A 181 18.15 1.19 -28.20
CA LYS A 181 18.22 2.65 -28.29
C LYS A 181 18.87 3.31 -27.09
N SER A 182 18.94 2.64 -25.94
CA SER A 182 19.50 3.17 -24.72
C SER A 182 21.04 3.19 -24.76
N LYS A 183 21.64 4.36 -24.47
CA LYS A 183 23.10 4.52 -24.44
C LYS A 183 23.60 4.69 -23.00
N GLU A 184 23.18 5.75 -22.32
CA GLU A 184 23.63 6.11 -20.99
C GLU A 184 22.43 6.47 -20.12
N GLN A 185 22.41 5.98 -18.88
CA GLN A 185 21.37 6.34 -17.92
C GLN A 185 21.59 7.74 -17.37
N LEU A 186 20.64 8.63 -17.62
CA LEU A 186 20.70 10.03 -17.22
C LEU A 186 20.08 10.29 -15.86
N ALA A 187 18.98 9.61 -15.55
CA ALA A 187 18.29 9.73 -14.27
C ALA A 187 17.42 8.49 -13.99
N THR A 188 17.14 8.28 -12.73
CA THR A 188 16.25 7.19 -12.27
C THR A 188 15.41 7.61 -11.07
N VAL A 189 14.30 6.96 -10.90
CA VAL A 189 13.48 6.94 -9.67
C VAL A 189 13.16 5.49 -9.33
N THR A 190 13.05 5.21 -8.05
CA THR A 190 12.73 3.88 -7.52
C THR A 190 11.52 4.02 -6.61
N SER A 191 10.54 3.13 -6.75
CA SER A 191 9.41 3.08 -5.83
C SER A 191 9.84 2.65 -4.42
N PRO A 192 9.05 2.97 -3.38
CA PRO A 192 9.19 2.28 -2.10
C PRO A 192 8.96 0.77 -2.29
N PRO A 193 9.34 -0.09 -1.33
CA PRO A 193 8.96 -1.50 -1.34
C PRO A 193 7.43 -1.64 -1.24
N LEU A 194 6.90 -2.76 -1.72
CA LEU A 194 5.48 -3.10 -1.65
C LEU A 194 5.01 -3.33 -0.22
#